data_636d8e425cce7f44a1da156a6efcd01f
#
_entry.id   636d8e425cce7f44a1da156a6efcd01f
#
_cell.length_a   1.000
_cell.length_b   1.000
_cell.length_c   1.000
_cell.angle_alpha   90.00
_cell.angle_beta   90.00
_cell.angle_gamma   90.00
#
_symmetry.space_group_name_H-M   'P 1'
#
loop_
_entity.id
_entity.type
_entity.pdbx_description
1 polymer ?
#
loop_
_entity_poly.entity_id
_entity_poly.type
_entity_poly.pdbx_seq_one_letter_code
_entity_poly.pdbx_strand_id
1 'polypeptide(L)'
;MSQGVGVAGLYVRDQDEALNFYVEKLGFAVHTDARNGDYRWLTVQHPDQPSFQLGLFKPQPPTVDEATAGTLREIVAKGAMPPLVLVVDDCRAAYETMRVRGVEFTQEPVERYGSVDASFRDPSGNGWKMIEARS
;
A
#
# COMPACT_ATOMS: atom_id res chain seq x y z
N MET A 1 -2.19 27.66 -9.29
CA MET A 1 -1.57 27.13 -8.06
C MET A 1 -1.86 25.65 -7.92
N SER A 2 -0.98 24.97 -7.22
CA SER A 2 -1.18 23.56 -6.92
C SER A 2 -2.39 23.35 -6.01
N GLN A 3 -2.94 22.14 -6.05
CA GLN A 3 -4.05 21.70 -5.19
C GLN A 3 -3.59 20.64 -4.18
N GLY A 4 -2.28 20.41 -4.12
CA GLY A 4 -1.69 19.41 -3.25
C GLY A 4 -1.29 18.15 -4.00
N VAL A 5 -0.88 17.11 -3.24
CA VAL A 5 -0.46 15.85 -3.82
C VAL A 5 -1.71 15.01 -4.12
N GLY A 6 -1.88 14.64 -5.39
CA GLY A 6 -3.01 13.81 -5.81
C GLY A 6 -2.71 12.32 -5.84
N VAL A 7 -1.47 11.96 -6.17
CA VAL A 7 -1.04 10.57 -6.28
C VAL A 7 0.33 10.42 -5.62
N ALA A 8 0.48 9.40 -4.78
CA ALA A 8 1.79 8.95 -4.31
C ALA A 8 1.95 7.48 -4.69
N GLY A 9 3.12 7.14 -5.23
CA GLY A 9 3.36 5.79 -5.74
C GLY A 9 4.17 4.94 -4.80
N LEU A 10 3.96 3.64 -4.89
CA LEU A 10 4.84 2.64 -4.33
C LEU A 10 5.14 1.60 -5.42
N TYR A 11 6.25 0.89 -5.25
CA TYR A 11 6.61 -0.16 -6.19
C TYR A 11 6.04 -1.49 -5.77
N VAL A 12 5.46 -2.21 -6.73
CA VAL A 12 4.95 -3.56 -6.54
C VAL A 12 5.60 -4.49 -7.56
N ARG A 13 5.81 -5.74 -7.18
CA ARG A 13 6.41 -6.74 -8.08
C ARG A 13 5.42 -7.23 -9.13
N ASP A 14 4.14 -7.24 -8.82
CA ASP A 14 3.06 -7.72 -9.67
C ASP A 14 1.82 -6.87 -9.41
N GLN A 15 1.31 -6.22 -10.45
CA GLN A 15 0.19 -5.28 -10.29
C GLN A 15 -1.14 -5.99 -10.04
N ASP A 16 -1.37 -7.17 -10.61
CA ASP A 16 -2.59 -7.92 -10.34
C ASP A 16 -2.61 -8.46 -8.90
N GLU A 17 -1.47 -8.94 -8.43
CA GLU A 17 -1.31 -9.36 -7.03
C GLU A 17 -1.57 -8.19 -6.07
N ALA A 18 -0.99 -7.03 -6.39
CA ALA A 18 -1.19 -5.82 -5.59
C ALA A 18 -2.65 -5.38 -5.60
N LEU A 19 -3.28 -5.42 -6.76
CA LEU A 19 -4.69 -5.05 -6.90
C LEU A 19 -5.58 -5.92 -6.02
N ASN A 20 -5.37 -7.24 -6.04
CA ASN A 20 -6.09 -8.15 -5.17
C ASN A 20 -5.90 -7.81 -3.69
N PHE A 21 -4.68 -7.49 -3.29
CA PHE A 21 -4.39 -7.14 -1.91
C PHE A 21 -5.08 -5.84 -1.49
N TYR A 22 -4.88 -4.77 -2.24
CA TYR A 22 -5.39 -3.45 -1.86
C TYR A 22 -6.91 -3.35 -1.99
N VAL A 23 -7.52 -4.01 -2.97
CA VAL A 23 -8.96 -3.97 -3.16
C VAL A 23 -9.67 -5.00 -2.28
N GLU A 24 -9.28 -6.28 -2.39
CA GLU A 24 -10.02 -7.35 -1.72
C GLU A 24 -9.70 -7.45 -0.22
N LYS A 25 -8.44 -7.19 0.16
CA LYS A 25 -8.05 -7.35 1.57
C LYS A 25 -8.10 -6.04 2.35
N LEU A 26 -7.74 -4.91 1.76
CA LEU A 26 -7.76 -3.62 2.45
C LEU A 26 -9.02 -2.79 2.19
N GLY A 27 -9.81 -3.12 1.18
CA GLY A 27 -11.04 -2.42 0.91
C GLY A 27 -10.88 -1.12 0.11
N PHE A 28 -9.74 -0.92 -0.57
CA PHE A 28 -9.57 0.20 -1.48
C PHE A 28 -10.36 -0.06 -2.77
N ALA A 29 -10.64 1.01 -3.51
CA ALA A 29 -11.31 0.91 -4.81
C ALA A 29 -10.32 1.31 -5.93
N VAL A 30 -10.45 0.67 -7.09
CA VAL A 30 -9.67 1.08 -8.26
C VAL A 30 -10.12 2.47 -8.70
N HIS A 31 -9.17 3.37 -8.84
CA HIS A 31 -9.44 4.69 -9.42
C HIS A 31 -9.17 4.69 -10.92
N THR A 32 -7.98 4.25 -11.31
CA THR A 32 -7.57 4.22 -12.71
C THR A 32 -6.79 2.94 -13.00
N ASP A 33 -7.09 2.33 -14.13
CA ASP A 33 -6.36 1.17 -14.64
C ASP A 33 -6.26 1.35 -16.15
N ALA A 34 -5.15 1.92 -16.59
CA ALA A 34 -4.93 2.25 -18.00
C ALA A 34 -3.64 1.62 -18.50
N ARG A 35 -3.69 1.02 -19.66
CA ARG A 35 -2.53 0.36 -20.27
C ARG A 35 -2.11 1.08 -21.53
N ASN A 36 -0.78 1.14 -21.74
CA ASN A 36 -0.17 1.66 -22.96
C ASN A 36 1.03 0.75 -23.27
N GLY A 37 0.82 -0.21 -24.17
CA GLY A 37 1.81 -1.26 -24.42
C GLY A 37 2.01 -2.11 -23.17
N ASP A 38 3.27 -2.23 -22.75
CA ASP A 38 3.62 -2.98 -21.53
C ASP A 38 3.49 -2.16 -20.26
N TYR A 39 3.18 -0.87 -20.39
CA TYR A 39 3.04 0.03 -19.25
C TYR A 39 1.59 0.05 -18.75
N ARG A 40 1.44 -0.05 -17.44
CA ARG A 40 0.13 0.00 -16.79
C ARG A 40 0.13 1.06 -15.70
N TRP A 41 -0.70 2.08 -15.90
CA TRP A 41 -0.97 3.10 -14.89
C TRP A 41 -2.12 2.59 -14.02
N LEU A 42 -1.80 2.18 -12.80
CA LEU A 42 -2.77 1.60 -11.89
C LEU A 42 -2.77 2.40 -10.60
N THR A 43 -3.93 2.93 -10.23
CA THR A 43 -4.11 3.64 -8.96
C THR A 43 -5.35 3.13 -8.24
N VAL A 44 -5.27 3.13 -6.92
CA VAL A 44 -6.39 2.81 -6.03
C VAL A 44 -6.61 3.97 -5.08
N GLN A 45 -7.80 4.05 -4.48
CA GLN A 45 -8.10 5.07 -3.50
C GLN A 45 -8.94 4.49 -2.38
N HIS A 46 -8.74 5.02 -1.18
CA HIS A 46 -9.61 4.68 -0.07
C HIS A 46 -10.97 5.35 -0.27
N PRO A 47 -12.10 4.65 -0.05
CA PRO A 47 -13.42 5.23 -0.25
C PRO A 47 -13.68 6.52 0.52
N ASP A 48 -13.06 6.67 1.69
CA ASP A 48 -13.22 7.85 2.53
C ASP A 48 -12.16 8.93 2.26
N GLN A 49 -11.31 8.73 1.25
CA GLN A 49 -10.25 9.68 0.88
C GLN A 49 -10.21 9.87 -0.63
N PRO A 50 -11.29 10.42 -1.23
CA PRO A 50 -11.40 10.49 -2.70
C PRO A 50 -10.44 11.48 -3.37
N SER A 51 -9.83 12.39 -2.62
CA SER A 51 -8.89 13.36 -3.17
C SER A 51 -7.46 12.82 -3.30
N PHE A 52 -7.20 11.60 -2.86
CA PHE A 52 -5.85 11.04 -2.85
C PHE A 52 -5.84 9.63 -3.47
N GLN A 53 -4.85 9.36 -4.31
CA GLN A 53 -4.68 8.06 -4.95
C GLN A 53 -3.34 7.45 -4.56
N LEU A 54 -3.33 6.14 -4.39
CA LEU A 54 -2.12 5.37 -4.20
C LEU A 54 -1.80 4.69 -5.54
N GLY A 55 -0.62 4.99 -6.09
CA GLY A 55 -0.16 4.37 -7.33
C GLY A 55 0.51 3.03 -7.05
N LEU A 56 0.10 2.00 -7.76
CA LEU A 56 0.67 0.66 -7.67
C LEU A 56 1.49 0.43 -8.93
N PHE A 57 2.78 0.81 -8.88
CA PHE A 57 3.64 0.86 -10.06
C PHE A 57 4.66 -0.28 -10.05
N LYS A 58 4.78 -0.94 -11.20
CA LYS A 58 5.79 -1.97 -11.39
C LYS A 58 7.07 -1.32 -11.91
N PRO A 59 8.22 -1.49 -11.23
CA PRO A 59 9.48 -0.97 -11.75
C PRO A 59 9.86 -1.75 -13.00
N GLN A 60 10.00 -1.03 -14.13
CA GLN A 60 10.30 -1.64 -15.43
C GLN A 60 10.74 -0.57 -16.45
N PRO A 61 11.45 -0.96 -17.53
CA PRO A 61 11.71 -0.05 -18.64
C PRO A 61 10.40 0.44 -19.27
N PRO A 62 10.35 1.67 -19.82
CA PRO A 62 11.45 2.63 -19.91
C PRO A 62 11.59 3.54 -18.69
N THR A 63 10.72 3.39 -17.67
CA THR A 63 10.75 4.26 -16.48
C THR A 63 12.06 4.13 -15.74
N VAL A 64 12.54 2.89 -15.56
CA VAL A 64 13.86 2.58 -15.03
C VAL A 64 14.46 1.47 -15.89
N ASP A 65 15.79 1.34 -15.89
CA ASP A 65 16.42 0.25 -16.62
C ASP A 65 16.21 -1.09 -15.90
N GLU A 66 16.47 -2.19 -16.60
CA GLU A 66 16.20 -3.53 -16.07
C GLU A 66 17.02 -3.84 -14.82
N ALA A 67 18.27 -3.42 -14.76
CA ALA A 67 19.12 -3.63 -13.59
C ALA A 67 18.58 -2.89 -12.37
N THR A 68 18.18 -1.63 -12.58
CA THR A 68 17.57 -0.81 -11.52
C THR A 68 16.24 -1.41 -11.06
N ALA A 69 15.40 -1.88 -12.00
CA ALA A 69 14.15 -2.52 -11.68
C ALA A 69 14.34 -3.74 -10.77
N GLY A 70 15.35 -4.57 -11.07
CA GLY A 70 15.70 -5.72 -10.23
C GLY A 70 16.13 -5.31 -8.83
N THR A 71 16.96 -4.27 -8.73
CA THR A 71 17.42 -3.74 -7.44
C THR A 71 16.25 -3.20 -6.62
N LEU A 72 15.34 -2.46 -7.25
CA LEU A 72 14.15 -1.93 -6.57
C LEU A 72 13.26 -3.04 -6.04
N ARG A 73 13.04 -4.10 -6.83
CA ARG A 73 12.25 -5.25 -6.36
C ARG A 73 12.88 -5.89 -5.12
N GLU A 74 14.20 -6.02 -5.09
CA GLU A 74 14.91 -6.58 -3.94
C GLU A 74 14.80 -5.69 -2.70
N ILE A 75 14.94 -4.38 -2.87
CA ILE A 75 14.84 -3.42 -1.76
C ILE A 75 13.43 -3.45 -1.17
N VAL A 76 12.41 -3.46 -2.02
CA VAL A 76 11.02 -3.55 -1.58
C VAL A 76 10.77 -4.86 -0.85
N ALA A 77 11.24 -5.98 -1.41
CA ALA A 77 11.05 -7.30 -0.80
C ALA A 77 11.66 -7.41 0.60
N LYS A 78 12.75 -6.69 0.84
CA LYS A 78 13.40 -6.65 2.16
C LYS A 78 12.65 -5.78 3.16
N GLY A 79 11.65 -5.03 2.73
CA GLY A 79 10.94 -4.10 3.59
C GLY A 79 11.78 -2.88 3.95
N ALA A 80 12.72 -2.48 3.08
CA ALA A 80 13.64 -1.38 3.33
C ALA A 80 13.10 -0.01 2.90
N MET A 81 11.92 0.02 2.26
CA MET A 81 11.28 1.28 1.91
C MET A 81 10.57 1.89 3.11
N PRO A 82 10.41 3.23 3.11
CA PRO A 82 9.67 3.87 4.21
C PRO A 82 8.26 3.29 4.32
N PRO A 83 7.75 3.11 5.54
CA PRO A 83 6.40 2.58 5.72
C PRO A 83 5.34 3.60 5.34
N LEU A 84 4.23 3.10 4.82
CA LEU A 84 3.02 3.90 4.69
C LEU A 84 2.24 3.78 6.00
N VAL A 85 1.36 4.75 6.25
CA VAL A 85 0.56 4.76 7.47
C VAL A 85 -0.92 4.74 7.09
N LEU A 86 -1.64 3.78 7.62
CA LEU A 86 -3.08 3.68 7.47
C LEU A 86 -3.72 4.09 8.81
N VAL A 87 -4.57 5.10 8.76
CA VAL A 87 -5.28 5.55 9.95
C VAL A 87 -6.63 4.82 10.03
N VAL A 88 -6.91 4.22 11.17
CA VAL A 88 -8.14 3.44 11.40
C VAL A 88 -8.85 3.93 12.66
N ASP A 89 -10.15 3.65 12.76
CA ASP A 89 -10.94 4.04 13.94
C ASP A 89 -10.66 3.12 15.12
N ASP A 90 -10.56 1.82 14.87
CA ASP A 90 -10.35 0.79 15.89
C ASP A 90 -9.31 -0.20 15.36
N CYS A 91 -8.09 -0.09 15.87
CA CYS A 91 -6.95 -0.87 15.37
C CYS A 91 -7.13 -2.37 15.60
N ARG A 92 -7.65 -2.77 16.76
CA ARG A 92 -7.84 -4.20 17.06
C ARG A 92 -8.92 -4.83 16.19
N ALA A 93 -10.01 -4.10 15.94
CA ALA A 93 -11.08 -4.57 15.06
C ALA A 93 -10.60 -4.66 13.61
N ALA A 94 -9.87 -3.65 13.13
CA ALA A 94 -9.30 -3.66 11.79
C ALA A 94 -8.31 -4.81 11.63
N TYR A 95 -7.48 -5.04 12.62
CA TYR A 95 -6.51 -6.16 12.63
C TYR A 95 -7.24 -7.50 12.43
N GLU A 96 -8.30 -7.76 13.20
CA GLU A 96 -9.03 -9.02 13.08
C GLU A 96 -9.68 -9.19 11.71
N THR A 97 -10.30 -8.13 11.18
CA THR A 97 -10.91 -8.17 9.85
C THR A 97 -9.87 -8.47 8.77
N MET A 98 -8.75 -7.77 8.82
CA MET A 98 -7.68 -7.93 7.81
C MET A 98 -6.99 -9.28 7.94
N ARG A 99 -6.77 -9.76 9.16
CA ARG A 99 -6.16 -11.07 9.42
C ARG A 99 -7.02 -12.18 8.81
N VAL A 100 -8.32 -12.13 9.00
CA VAL A 100 -9.26 -13.11 8.44
C VAL A 100 -9.22 -13.09 6.91
N ARG A 101 -8.98 -11.93 6.31
CA ARG A 101 -8.83 -11.79 4.86
C ARG A 101 -7.47 -12.23 4.33
N GLY A 102 -6.57 -12.65 5.22
CA GLY A 102 -5.26 -13.17 4.84
C GLY A 102 -4.12 -12.17 4.81
N VAL A 103 -4.29 -11.00 5.43
CA VAL A 103 -3.19 -10.05 5.59
C VAL A 103 -2.20 -10.59 6.64
N GLU A 104 -0.92 -10.60 6.28
CA GLU A 104 0.15 -11.03 7.17
C GLU A 104 0.65 -9.85 8.00
N PHE A 105 0.42 -9.89 9.31
CA PHE A 105 0.91 -8.85 10.21
C PHE A 105 2.31 -9.19 10.71
N THR A 106 3.18 -8.20 10.70
CA THR A 106 4.53 -8.30 11.26
C THR A 106 4.54 -7.89 12.72
N GLN A 107 3.51 -7.18 13.17
CA GLN A 107 3.33 -6.80 14.56
C GLN A 107 1.83 -6.76 14.87
N GLU A 108 1.42 -7.46 15.91
CA GLU A 108 0.05 -7.42 16.42
C GLU A 108 -0.25 -6.06 17.05
N PRO A 109 -1.54 -5.71 17.28
CA PRO A 109 -1.88 -4.46 17.95
C PRO A 109 -1.22 -4.32 19.30
N VAL A 110 -0.55 -3.18 19.50
CA VAL A 110 0.13 -2.83 20.73
C VAL A 110 -0.26 -1.42 21.12
N GLU A 111 -0.55 -1.22 22.40
CA GLU A 111 -0.82 0.11 22.93
C GLU A 111 0.47 0.80 23.32
N ARG A 112 0.69 2.01 22.78
CA ARG A 112 1.85 2.84 23.07
C ARG A 112 1.42 4.29 23.14
N TYR A 113 1.83 4.98 24.20
CA TYR A 113 1.57 6.41 24.33
C TYR A 113 0.10 6.79 24.12
N GLY A 114 -0.82 5.94 24.60
CA GLY A 114 -2.25 6.19 24.49
C GLY A 114 -2.87 5.92 23.12
N SER A 115 -2.14 5.26 22.24
CA SER A 115 -2.63 4.86 20.91
C SER A 115 -2.32 3.39 20.67
N VAL A 116 -3.11 2.76 19.82
CA VAL A 116 -2.93 1.37 19.42
C VAL A 116 -2.42 1.34 17.99
N ASP A 117 -1.34 0.60 17.75
CA ASP A 117 -0.79 0.44 16.40
C ASP A 117 -0.48 -1.02 16.09
N ALA A 118 -0.44 -1.34 14.81
CA ALA A 118 -0.07 -2.65 14.28
C ALA A 118 0.72 -2.45 13.00
N SER A 119 1.38 -3.48 12.52
CA SER A 119 2.16 -3.39 11.28
C SER A 119 1.93 -4.60 10.41
N PHE A 120 1.88 -4.38 9.10
CA PHE A 120 1.73 -5.44 8.12
C PHE A 120 2.54 -5.11 6.87
N ARG A 121 2.61 -6.03 5.93
CA ARG A 121 3.26 -5.83 4.65
C ARG A 121 2.33 -6.21 3.51
N ASP A 122 2.48 -5.55 2.37
CA ASP A 122 1.83 -6.01 1.15
C ASP A 122 2.61 -7.20 0.56
N PRO A 123 2.07 -7.88 -0.48
CA PRO A 123 2.73 -9.05 -1.05
C PRO A 123 4.11 -8.77 -1.66
N SER A 124 4.37 -7.53 -2.06
CA SER A 124 5.68 -7.14 -2.61
C SER A 124 6.72 -6.87 -1.54
N GLY A 125 6.29 -6.65 -0.28
CA GLY A 125 7.17 -6.35 0.84
C GLY A 125 7.04 -4.94 1.39
N ASN A 126 6.20 -4.09 0.79
CA ASN A 126 6.00 -2.73 1.29
C ASN A 126 5.41 -2.76 2.70
N GLY A 127 6.07 -2.06 3.62
CA GLY A 127 5.63 -1.98 5.00
C GLY A 127 4.51 -0.98 5.20
N TRP A 128 3.55 -1.36 6.03
CA TRP A 128 2.46 -0.50 6.46
C TRP A 128 2.39 -0.47 7.97
N LYS A 129 2.15 0.70 8.52
CA LYS A 129 1.79 0.86 9.91
C LYS A 129 0.32 1.27 9.98
N MET A 130 -0.42 0.62 10.86
CA MET A 130 -1.82 0.94 11.09
C MET A 130 -1.91 1.62 12.45
N ILE A 131 -2.47 2.83 12.47
CA ILE A 131 -2.52 3.66 13.68
C ILE A 131 -3.96 4.05 13.96
N GLU A 132 -4.37 3.92 15.21
CA GLU A 132 -5.71 4.31 15.64
C GLU A 132 -5.84 5.83 15.67
N ALA A 133 -6.93 6.33 15.08
CA ALA A 133 -7.20 7.75 15.10
C ALA A 133 -7.46 8.22 16.53
N ARG A 134 -6.94 9.40 16.88
CA ARG A 134 -7.19 10.01 18.16
C ARG A 134 -8.50 10.80 18.10
N SER A 135 -9.30 10.57 19.12
CA SER A 135 -10.55 11.33 19.27
C SER A 135 -10.31 12.65 20.02
#